data_0d672a88d08afe7e601d22c038a0b945
#
_entry.id   0d672a88d08afe7e601d22c038a0b945
#
_cell.length_a   1.000
_cell.length_b   1.000
_cell.length_c   1.000
_cell.angle_alpha   90.00
_cell.angle_beta   90.00
_cell.angle_gamma   90.00
#
_symmetry.space_group_name_H-M   'P 1'
#
loop_
_entity.id
_entity.type
_entity.pdbx_description
1 polymer ?
#
loop_
_entity_poly.entity_id
_entity_poly.type
_entity_poly.pdbx_seq_one_letter_code
_entity_poly.pdbx_strand_id
1 'polypeptide(L)' 'MGINTEHDVETNLQIGPTDKGMVRIYVEGKGVEISMDFDPEEAEEIADEIRAAAKAASLLKR' A
#
# COMPACT_ATOMS: atom_id res chain seq x y z
N MET A 1 4.54 -8.51 -10.89
CA MET A 1 4.48 -8.91 -10.48
C MET A 1 3.70 -9.71 -10.23
N GLY A 2 3.83 -10.29 -9.95
CA GLY A 2 3.15 -11.19 -9.94
C GLY A 2 1.95 -11.27 -9.30
N ILE A 3 1.77 -10.90 -8.32
CA ILE A 3 0.74 -10.97 -7.64
C ILE A 3 -0.37 -10.60 -8.27
N ASN A 4 -0.35 -9.58 -8.75
CA ASN A 4 -1.45 -9.15 -9.19
C ASN A 4 -1.86 -9.76 -10.37
N THR A 5 -1.13 -10.45 -10.90
CA THR A 5 -1.48 -11.01 -12.06
C THR A 5 -2.55 -11.94 -11.87
N GLU A 6 -2.72 -12.49 -10.78
CA GLU A 6 -3.68 -13.35 -10.61
C GLU A 6 -4.91 -12.74 -10.25
N HIS A 7 -4.97 -11.53 -10.01
CA HIS A 7 -6.08 -10.92 -9.62
C HIS A 7 -6.88 -10.52 -10.69
N ASP A 8 -8.05 -10.90 -10.77
CA ASP A 8 -8.88 -10.38 -11.64
C ASP A 8 -9.57 -9.27 -11.09
N VAL A 9 -9.39 -8.89 -9.89
CA VAL A 9 -10.08 -7.88 -9.25
C VAL A 9 -9.49 -6.58 -9.52
N GLU A 10 -10.21 -5.59 -9.87
CA GLU A 10 -9.69 -4.29 -10.05
C GLU A 10 -9.58 -3.62 -8.74
N THR A 11 -8.45 -3.22 -8.32
CA THR A 11 -8.20 -2.57 -7.06
C THR A 11 -7.39 -1.33 -7.29
N ASN A 12 -7.78 -0.27 -6.67
CA ASN A 12 -7.03 0.97 -6.75
C ASN A 12 -6.39 1.25 -5.42
N LEU A 13 -5.14 1.64 -5.44
CA LEU A 13 -4.44 2.00 -4.23
C LEU A 13 -3.83 3.37 -4.48
N GLN A 14 -4.13 4.31 -3.63
CA GLN A 14 -3.58 5.65 -3.77
C GLN A 14 -2.95 6.08 -2.48
N ILE A 15 -1.84 6.74 -2.55
CA ILE A 15 -1.13 7.20 -1.38
C ILE A 15 -0.75 8.64 -1.63
N GLY A 16 -1.04 9.50 -0.70
CA GLY A 16 -0.69 10.90 -0.88
C GLY A 16 -0.81 11.69 0.39
N PRO A 17 -0.36 12.90 0.39
CA PRO A 17 -0.43 13.73 1.58
C PRO A 17 -1.79 14.39 1.68
N THR A 18 -2.19 14.71 2.89
CA THR A 18 -3.43 15.43 3.08
C THR A 18 -3.09 16.87 3.43
N ASP A 19 -4.06 17.74 3.39
CA ASP A 19 -3.82 19.13 3.70
C ASP A 19 -3.66 19.33 5.19
N LYS A 20 -3.77 18.27 6.00
CA LYS A 20 -3.51 18.39 7.39
C LYS A 20 -2.19 17.78 7.77
N GLY A 21 -1.35 17.52 6.81
CA GLY A 21 -0.01 17.00 7.09
C GLY A 21 0.03 15.53 7.39
N MET A 22 -0.97 14.79 6.99
CA MET A 22 -0.98 13.35 7.20
C MET A 22 -0.73 12.65 5.88
N VAL A 23 -0.51 11.37 5.94
CA VAL A 23 -0.36 10.57 4.74
C VAL A 23 -1.56 9.67 4.65
N ARG A 24 -2.28 9.75 3.55
CA ARG A 24 -3.48 8.94 3.39
C ARG A 24 -3.23 7.78 2.47
N ILE A 25 -3.65 6.60 2.89
CA ILE A 25 -3.61 5.43 2.06
C ILE A 25 -5.05 5.05 1.79
N TYR A 26 -5.42 5.00 0.53
CA TYR A 26 -6.79 4.74 0.15
C TYR A 26 -6.83 3.50 -0.73
N VAL A 27 -7.66 2.56 -0.37
CA VAL A 27 -7.79 1.34 -1.13
C VAL A 27 -9.23 1.16 -1.51
N GLU A 28 -9.47 0.85 -2.76
CA GLU A 28 -10.80 0.69 -3.24
C GLU A 28 -10.89 -0.50 -4.16
N GLY A 29 -11.90 -1.30 -4.05
CA GLY A 29 -12.07 -2.42 -4.95
C GLY A 29 -13.18 -3.33 -4.52
N LYS A 30 -13.91 -3.88 -5.46
CA LYS A 30 -14.95 -4.79 -5.16
C LYS A 30 -15.94 -4.31 -4.15
N GLY A 31 -16.33 -3.09 -4.22
CA GLY A 31 -17.30 -2.54 -3.32
C GLY A 31 -16.77 -2.21 -1.95
N VAL A 32 -15.48 -2.29 -1.78
CA VAL A 32 -14.88 -1.98 -0.51
C VAL A 32 -14.06 -0.71 -0.66
N GLU A 33 -14.15 0.19 0.28
CA GLU A 33 -13.38 1.40 0.26
C GLU A 33 -12.78 1.57 1.61
N ILE A 34 -11.50 1.72 1.73
CA ILE A 34 -10.83 1.91 3.00
C ILE A 34 -9.88 3.07 2.89
N SER A 35 -9.98 3.99 3.81
CA SER A 35 -9.13 5.16 3.82
C SER A 35 -8.51 5.27 5.19
N MET A 36 -7.19 5.38 5.25
CA MET A 36 -6.50 5.49 6.51
C MET A 36 -5.49 6.60 6.45
N ASP A 37 -5.40 7.36 7.51
CA ASP A 37 -4.46 8.47 7.57
C ASP A 37 -3.44 8.18 8.64
N PHE A 38 -2.18 8.45 8.33
CA PHE A 38 -1.11 8.19 9.26
C PHE A 38 -0.23 9.41 9.42
N ASP A 39 0.40 9.55 10.55
CA ASP A 39 1.38 10.59 10.74
C ASP A 39 2.54 10.30 9.84
N PRO A 40 3.29 11.30 9.41
CA PRO A 40 4.43 11.06 8.54
C PRO A 40 5.43 10.06 9.12
N GLU A 41 5.64 10.08 10.41
CA GLU A 41 6.57 9.15 11.01
C GLU A 41 6.06 7.73 10.90
N GLU A 42 4.78 7.53 11.15
CA GLU A 42 4.21 6.24 11.03
C GLU A 42 4.25 5.79 9.58
N ALA A 43 3.99 6.69 8.67
CA ALA A 43 4.00 6.37 7.25
C ALA A 43 5.38 5.92 6.82
N GLU A 44 6.43 6.53 7.37
CA GLU A 44 7.78 6.11 7.04
C GLU A 44 8.05 4.70 7.53
N GLU A 45 7.54 4.37 8.69
CA GLU A 45 7.74 3.03 9.21
C GLU A 45 7.00 2.01 8.36
N ILE A 46 5.82 2.37 7.90
CA ILE A 46 5.06 1.48 7.05
C ILE A 46 5.81 1.28 5.74
N ALA A 47 6.38 2.35 5.21
CA ALA A 47 7.13 2.27 3.97
C ALA A 47 8.33 1.34 4.14
N ASP A 48 8.97 1.38 5.29
CA ASP A 48 10.10 0.52 5.53
C ASP A 48 9.66 -0.93 5.58
N GLU A 49 8.52 -1.20 6.15
CA GLU A 49 8.02 -2.55 6.23
C GLU A 49 7.65 -3.07 4.85
N ILE A 50 7.08 -2.23 4.03
CA ILE A 50 6.72 -2.63 2.69
C ILE A 50 7.99 -2.93 1.91
N ARG A 51 9.01 -2.09 2.08
CA ARG A 51 10.25 -2.29 1.38
C ARG A 51 10.90 -3.61 1.79
N ALA A 52 10.89 -3.90 3.08
CA ALA A 52 11.47 -5.12 3.59
C ALA A 52 10.71 -6.34 3.07
N ALA A 53 9.39 -6.24 3.05
CA ALA A 53 8.58 -7.34 2.57
C ALA A 53 8.80 -7.58 1.08
N ALA A 54 8.96 -6.51 0.32
CA ALA A 54 9.20 -6.63 -1.11
C ALA A 54 10.52 -7.33 -1.35
N LYS A 55 11.53 -6.99 -0.54
CA LYS A 55 12.80 -7.61 -0.70
C LYS A 55 12.73 -9.08 -0.35
N ALA A 56 12.06 -9.41 0.73
CA ALA A 56 11.96 -10.80 1.13
C ALA A 56 11.19 -11.61 0.08
N ALA A 57 10.13 -11.04 -0.45
CA ALA A 57 9.34 -11.73 -1.45
C ALA A 57 10.16 -11.97 -2.71
N SER A 58 11.00 -10.99 -3.05
CA SER A 58 11.82 -11.09 -4.22
C SER A 58 12.80 -12.23 -4.09
N LEU A 59 13.29 -12.47 -2.90
CA LEU A 59 14.22 -13.54 -2.71
C LEU A 59 13.55 -14.92 -2.79
N LEU A 60 12.29 -15.00 -2.45
CA LEU A 60 11.60 -16.24 -2.54
C LEU A 60 11.13 -16.56 -3.93
N LYS A 61 10.91 -15.55 -4.73
CA LYS A 61 10.43 -15.76 -5.99
C LYS A 61 11.50 -16.12 -6.83
N ARG A 62 11.69 -16.93 -7.44
CA ARG A 62 12.84 -17.21 -8.20
C ARG A 62 12.49 -17.74 -9.39
#